data_01a579d39b2859cbfc4c8f27857e274c
#
_entry.id   01a579d39b2859cbfc4c8f27857e274c
#
_cell.length_a   1.000
_cell.length_b   1.000
_cell.length_c   1.000
_cell.angle_alpha   90.00
_cell.angle_beta   90.00
_cell.angle_gamma   90.00
#
_symmetry.space_group_name_H-M   'P 1'
#
loop_
_entity.id
_entity.type
_entity.pdbx_description
1 polymer ?
#
loop_
_entity_poly.entity_id
_entity_poly.type
_entity_poly.pdbx_seq_one_letter_code
_entity_poly.pdbx_strand_id
1 'polypeptide(L)'
;MNKRTLAALTTTATAVALVMSACSQAPSATPAASAKICAATSHADPATDPAATALAGAANKLSIAYEAASGDGAPASLVAAGCTLIVGTDSTVAVSMSDAARANPKVRFALVGASFTDAKGNPTSLKNGSVVNVKASEAAYLAGYASAGMTTTGTLAVVGGSRDNVTSSQMDAFADGVDAYNLAKGTSITILGWKNGTKEGTYVDSAEQVEATTADFIAQGADIILPIAGDNNVGAARAVTAAANPMVRLVWTGLTKADLKGLTRDEAASTEEVMSGQSGAQSASPVVEQVDTQSFSDAFSYIQISDAVRSAIGAPVLTGIVLDYSAAMDTLVSEAIEGKPASTVPVSLVSGGVILTGFGAYTPMLSSDLKLGLS
;
A
#
# COMPACT_ATOMS: atom_id res chain seq x y z
N MET A 1 -40.05 -68.91 -76.01
CA MET A 1 -39.97 -68.58 -77.50
C MET A 1 -39.62 -67.09 -77.65
N ASN A 2 -38.58 -66.82 -78.44
CA ASN A 2 -38.17 -65.53 -79.06
C ASN A 2 -37.63 -64.42 -78.15
N LYS A 3 -36.32 -64.24 -78.08
CA LYS A 3 -35.38 -63.65 -79.03
C LYS A 3 -35.72 -62.17 -79.38
N ARG A 4 -34.80 -61.23 -79.00
CA ARG A 4 -34.01 -60.30 -79.83
C ARG A 4 -33.43 -59.20 -78.92
N THR A 5 -32.18 -59.17 -78.63
CA THR A 5 -30.96 -58.54 -79.25
C THR A 5 -31.05 -57.06 -79.60
N LEU A 6 -29.99 -56.40 -79.21
CA LEU A 6 -29.30 -55.14 -79.60
C LEU A 6 -29.79 -53.87 -78.89
N ALA A 7 -28.93 -52.93 -78.57
CA ALA A 7 -27.57 -52.61 -78.92
C ALA A 7 -26.98 -51.68 -77.84
N ALA A 8 -25.66 -51.66 -77.81
CA ALA A 8 -24.86 -50.80 -76.95
C ALA A 8 -24.94 -49.33 -77.37
N LEU A 9 -24.96 -48.43 -76.42
CA LEU A 9 -24.42 -47.06 -76.52
C LEU A 9 -23.74 -46.66 -75.25
N THR A 10 -22.43 -46.52 -75.37
CA THR A 10 -21.53 -45.98 -74.38
C THR A 10 -21.75 -44.49 -74.23
N THR A 11 -22.13 -44.03 -73.05
CA THR A 11 -21.98 -42.63 -72.68
C THR A 11 -21.21 -42.55 -71.39
N THR A 12 -20.02 -41.99 -71.54
CA THR A 12 -19.13 -41.62 -70.44
C THR A 12 -19.80 -40.52 -69.57
N ALA A 13 -20.24 -40.87 -68.41
CA ALA A 13 -20.70 -39.91 -67.43
C ALA A 13 -19.57 -39.62 -66.43
N THR A 14 -19.01 -38.41 -66.50
CA THR A 14 -18.04 -37.83 -65.58
C THR A 14 -18.71 -37.66 -64.23
N ALA A 15 -18.26 -38.44 -63.26
CA ALA A 15 -18.67 -38.30 -61.89
C ALA A 15 -17.95 -37.08 -61.26
N VAL A 16 -18.68 -35.99 -61.09
CA VAL A 16 -18.25 -34.87 -60.31
C VAL A 16 -18.44 -35.27 -58.81
N ALA A 17 -17.33 -35.57 -58.12
CA ALA A 17 -17.34 -35.79 -56.69
C ALA A 17 -17.57 -34.44 -55.99
N LEU A 18 -18.77 -34.18 -55.48
CA LEU A 18 -19.05 -33.14 -54.51
C LEU A 18 -18.36 -33.51 -53.18
N VAL A 19 -17.21 -32.86 -52.95
CA VAL A 19 -16.60 -32.86 -51.61
C VAL A 19 -17.49 -31.96 -50.72
N MET A 20 -18.38 -32.56 -49.93
CA MET A 20 -19.01 -31.87 -48.84
C MET A 20 -17.96 -31.60 -47.77
N SER A 21 -17.44 -30.36 -47.75
CA SER A 21 -16.70 -29.82 -46.63
C SER A 21 -17.64 -29.78 -45.42
N ALA A 22 -17.56 -30.77 -44.55
CA ALA A 22 -18.11 -30.67 -43.24
C ALA A 22 -17.34 -29.56 -42.51
N CYS A 23 -17.89 -28.36 -42.46
CA CYS A 23 -17.49 -27.37 -41.49
C CYS A 23 -17.74 -27.99 -40.10
N SER A 24 -16.68 -28.55 -39.51
CA SER A 24 -16.68 -28.79 -38.08
C SER A 24 -16.82 -27.41 -37.41
N GLN A 25 -18.01 -27.08 -36.95
CA GLN A 25 -18.19 -25.99 -36.02
C GLN A 25 -17.31 -26.33 -34.82
N ALA A 26 -16.21 -25.57 -34.68
CA ALA A 26 -15.50 -25.51 -33.42
C ALA A 26 -16.55 -25.25 -32.33
N PRO A 27 -16.47 -25.93 -31.17
CA PRO A 27 -17.38 -25.63 -30.08
C PRO A 27 -17.32 -24.14 -29.85
N SER A 28 -18.46 -23.47 -29.94
CA SER A 28 -18.59 -22.07 -29.59
C SER A 28 -18.11 -21.97 -28.17
N ALA A 29 -16.96 -21.36 -27.96
CA ALA A 29 -16.51 -21.01 -26.64
C ALA A 29 -17.66 -20.22 -26.01
N THR A 30 -18.24 -20.75 -24.95
CA THR A 30 -19.17 -20.01 -24.10
C THR A 30 -18.48 -18.68 -23.81
N PRO A 31 -19.12 -17.52 -24.04
CA PRO A 31 -18.48 -16.25 -23.72
C PRO A 31 -18.02 -16.36 -22.28
N ALA A 32 -16.72 -16.24 -22.04
CA ALA A 32 -16.20 -16.12 -20.69
C ALA A 32 -17.02 -14.99 -20.07
N ALA A 33 -17.70 -15.26 -18.94
CA ALA A 33 -18.44 -14.23 -18.24
C ALA A 33 -17.50 -13.03 -18.12
N SER A 34 -17.93 -11.88 -18.63
CA SER A 34 -17.08 -10.69 -18.64
C SER A 34 -16.62 -10.43 -17.21
N ALA A 35 -15.32 -10.39 -17.00
CA ALA A 35 -14.75 -10.17 -15.68
C ALA A 35 -15.34 -8.88 -15.10
N LYS A 36 -15.73 -8.93 -13.83
CA LYS A 36 -16.18 -7.76 -13.06
C LYS A 36 -15.39 -7.72 -11.76
N ILE A 37 -14.69 -6.63 -11.55
CA ILE A 37 -13.79 -6.42 -10.41
C ILE A 37 -14.48 -5.51 -9.40
N CYS A 38 -14.45 -5.87 -8.13
CA CYS A 38 -15.24 -5.16 -7.13
C CYS A 38 -14.44 -4.91 -5.84
N ALA A 39 -14.72 -3.79 -5.17
CA ALA A 39 -14.19 -3.44 -3.87
C ALA A 39 -15.27 -3.49 -2.78
N ALA A 40 -14.95 -4.12 -1.67
CA ALA A 40 -15.71 -4.05 -0.42
C ALA A 40 -14.89 -3.26 0.61
N THR A 41 -15.43 -2.15 1.10
CA THR A 41 -14.72 -1.23 2.00
C THR A 41 -15.56 -0.85 3.22
N SER A 42 -14.93 -0.40 4.29
CA SER A 42 -15.62 0.22 5.43
C SER A 42 -15.83 1.72 5.22
N HIS A 43 -15.14 2.37 4.29
CA HIS A 43 -15.31 3.78 3.99
C HIS A 43 -16.72 4.07 3.46
N ALA A 44 -17.37 5.10 3.99
CA ALA A 44 -18.71 5.51 3.54
C ALA A 44 -18.74 5.87 2.05
N ASP A 45 -17.67 6.53 1.58
CA ASP A 45 -17.41 6.78 0.16
C ASP A 45 -16.22 5.93 -0.30
N PRO A 46 -16.44 4.88 -1.11
CA PRO A 46 -15.35 4.06 -1.63
C PRO A 46 -14.30 4.80 -2.45
N ALA A 47 -14.62 5.97 -2.99
CA ALA A 47 -13.68 6.78 -3.77
C ALA A 47 -12.59 7.42 -2.88
N THR A 48 -12.81 7.49 -1.57
CA THR A 48 -11.81 7.99 -0.61
C THR A 48 -10.88 6.89 -0.11
N ASP A 49 -11.16 5.62 -0.42
CA ASP A 49 -10.33 4.48 -0.05
C ASP A 49 -9.19 4.29 -1.05
N PRO A 50 -7.92 4.39 -0.62
CA PRO A 50 -6.77 4.29 -1.52
C PRO A 50 -6.64 2.93 -2.21
N ALA A 51 -6.99 1.83 -1.53
CA ALA A 51 -6.91 0.49 -2.10
C ALA A 51 -8.05 0.26 -3.11
N ALA A 52 -9.26 0.75 -2.83
CA ALA A 52 -10.39 0.72 -3.76
C ALA A 52 -10.11 1.55 -5.01
N THR A 53 -9.52 2.75 -4.84
CA THR A 53 -9.10 3.63 -5.96
C THR A 53 -8.03 2.97 -6.82
N ALA A 54 -7.03 2.33 -6.22
CA ALA A 54 -6.00 1.58 -6.94
C ALA A 54 -6.60 0.40 -7.72
N LEU A 55 -7.56 -0.32 -7.13
CA LEU A 55 -8.26 -1.43 -7.78
C LEU A 55 -9.10 -0.95 -8.98
N ALA A 56 -9.81 0.17 -8.82
CA ALA A 56 -10.53 0.82 -9.92
C ALA A 56 -9.58 1.19 -11.08
N GLY A 57 -8.40 1.72 -10.74
CA GLY A 57 -7.35 2.03 -11.72
C GLY A 57 -6.87 0.78 -12.46
N ALA A 58 -6.65 -0.34 -11.76
CA ALA A 58 -6.24 -1.61 -12.36
C ALA A 58 -7.32 -2.17 -13.30
N ALA A 59 -8.60 -2.13 -12.88
CA ALA A 59 -9.72 -2.55 -13.72
C ALA A 59 -9.87 -1.68 -14.98
N ASN A 60 -9.75 -0.36 -14.83
CA ASN A 60 -9.84 0.61 -15.93
C ASN A 60 -8.74 0.41 -16.99
N LYS A 61 -7.49 0.13 -16.59
CA LYS A 61 -6.38 -0.17 -17.51
C LYS A 61 -6.71 -1.31 -18.49
N LEU A 62 -7.51 -2.27 -18.03
CA LEU A 62 -7.91 -3.45 -18.79
C LEU A 62 -9.34 -3.34 -19.36
N SER A 63 -9.99 -2.18 -19.24
CA SER A 63 -11.38 -1.95 -19.66
C SER A 63 -12.37 -2.96 -19.05
N ILE A 64 -12.15 -3.35 -17.80
CA ILE A 64 -13.00 -4.26 -17.03
C ILE A 64 -13.98 -3.46 -16.18
N ALA A 65 -15.23 -3.95 -16.08
CA ALA A 65 -16.24 -3.34 -15.23
C ALA A 65 -15.80 -3.33 -13.76
N TYR A 66 -15.95 -2.18 -13.10
CA TYR A 66 -15.65 -1.99 -11.69
C TYR A 66 -16.91 -1.57 -10.92
N GLU A 67 -17.05 -2.08 -9.70
CA GLU A 67 -18.08 -1.66 -8.74
C GLU A 67 -17.49 -1.66 -7.33
N ALA A 68 -17.97 -0.77 -6.47
CA ALA A 68 -17.61 -0.74 -5.07
C ALA A 68 -18.85 -0.64 -4.17
N ALA A 69 -18.77 -1.26 -3.01
CA ALA A 69 -19.82 -1.20 -2.00
C ALA A 69 -19.21 -1.08 -0.59
N SER A 70 -19.95 -0.45 0.32
CA SER A 70 -19.52 -0.17 1.68
C SER A 70 -20.27 -0.99 2.74
N GLY A 71 -19.59 -1.24 3.85
CA GLY A 71 -20.14 -1.87 5.04
C GLY A 71 -20.15 -3.41 5.00
N ASP A 72 -20.60 -4.00 6.10
CA ASP A 72 -20.54 -5.46 6.34
C ASP A 72 -21.32 -6.29 5.30
N GLY A 73 -22.36 -5.74 4.71
CA GLY A 73 -23.13 -6.40 3.66
C GLY A 73 -22.50 -6.33 2.27
N ALA A 74 -21.46 -5.54 2.08
CA ALA A 74 -20.84 -5.31 0.78
C ALA A 74 -20.37 -6.60 0.08
N PRO A 75 -19.65 -7.54 0.74
CA PRO A 75 -19.19 -8.73 0.05
C PRO A 75 -20.33 -9.57 -0.54
N ALA A 76 -21.42 -9.74 0.21
CA ALA A 76 -22.58 -10.52 -0.25
C ALA A 76 -23.31 -9.82 -1.41
N SER A 77 -23.49 -8.50 -1.35
CA SER A 77 -24.12 -7.71 -2.42
C SER A 77 -23.31 -7.76 -3.71
N LEU A 78 -21.97 -7.69 -3.61
CA LEU A 78 -21.06 -7.75 -4.75
C LEU A 78 -21.03 -9.15 -5.40
N VAL A 79 -21.13 -10.22 -4.61
CA VAL A 79 -21.37 -11.57 -5.15
C VAL A 79 -22.66 -11.61 -5.96
N ALA A 80 -23.76 -11.09 -5.40
CA ALA A 80 -25.06 -11.03 -6.10
C ALA A 80 -25.01 -10.15 -7.36
N ALA A 81 -24.19 -9.11 -7.37
CA ALA A 81 -23.93 -8.26 -8.53
C ALA A 81 -23.07 -8.91 -9.62
N GLY A 82 -22.61 -10.16 -9.42
CA GLY A 82 -21.85 -10.93 -10.39
C GLY A 82 -20.37 -10.59 -10.46
N CYS A 83 -19.81 -10.06 -9.38
CA CYS A 83 -18.36 -9.81 -9.30
C CYS A 83 -17.57 -11.12 -9.39
N THR A 84 -16.49 -11.13 -10.17
CA THR A 84 -15.61 -12.31 -10.35
C THR A 84 -14.37 -12.23 -9.45
N LEU A 85 -13.95 -11.04 -9.08
CA LEU A 85 -12.97 -10.74 -8.04
C LEU A 85 -13.57 -9.68 -7.11
N ILE A 86 -13.54 -9.95 -5.79
CA ILE A 86 -13.94 -9.00 -4.75
C ILE A 86 -12.75 -8.77 -3.84
N VAL A 87 -12.34 -7.52 -3.69
CA VAL A 87 -11.22 -7.11 -2.82
C VAL A 87 -11.78 -6.37 -1.60
N GLY A 88 -11.57 -6.92 -0.42
CA GLY A 88 -11.79 -6.23 0.85
C GLY A 88 -10.60 -5.33 1.15
N THR A 89 -10.84 -4.05 1.29
CA THR A 89 -9.77 -3.04 1.27
C THR A 89 -9.20 -2.71 2.65
N ASP A 90 -9.85 -3.21 3.71
CA ASP A 90 -9.42 -3.01 5.09
C ASP A 90 -9.78 -4.20 5.99
N SER A 91 -9.30 -4.16 7.24
CA SER A 91 -9.53 -5.23 8.22
C SER A 91 -10.96 -5.31 8.76
N THR A 92 -11.74 -4.24 8.67
CA THR A 92 -13.12 -4.17 9.19
C THR A 92 -14.03 -5.14 8.43
N VAL A 93 -13.87 -5.24 7.12
CA VAL A 93 -14.65 -6.15 6.28
C VAL A 93 -14.12 -7.60 6.26
N ALA A 94 -13.05 -7.92 7.00
CA ALA A 94 -12.37 -9.22 6.90
C ALA A 94 -13.26 -10.42 7.28
N VAL A 95 -14.15 -10.26 8.28
CA VAL A 95 -15.06 -11.32 8.71
C VAL A 95 -16.09 -11.60 7.62
N SER A 96 -16.80 -10.58 7.16
CA SER A 96 -17.81 -10.71 6.11
C SER A 96 -17.23 -11.18 4.78
N MET A 97 -16.01 -10.75 4.44
CA MET A 97 -15.24 -11.26 3.29
C MET A 97 -14.92 -12.74 3.43
N SER A 98 -14.53 -13.19 4.62
CA SER A 98 -14.21 -14.59 4.90
C SER A 98 -15.46 -15.48 4.76
N ASP A 99 -16.61 -15.02 5.25
CA ASP A 99 -17.89 -15.72 5.13
C ASP A 99 -18.33 -15.80 3.67
N ALA A 100 -18.27 -14.70 2.94
CA ALA A 100 -18.59 -14.64 1.52
C ALA A 100 -17.68 -15.56 0.68
N ALA A 101 -16.39 -15.58 0.97
CA ALA A 101 -15.41 -16.42 0.26
C ALA A 101 -15.67 -17.92 0.48
N ARG A 102 -16.01 -18.33 1.70
CA ARG A 102 -16.37 -19.73 2.00
C ARG A 102 -17.67 -20.15 1.31
N ALA A 103 -18.66 -19.27 1.26
CA ALA A 103 -19.93 -19.54 0.62
C ALA A 103 -19.86 -19.58 -0.92
N ASN A 104 -18.87 -18.91 -1.52
CA ASN A 104 -18.78 -18.70 -2.96
C ASN A 104 -17.43 -19.16 -3.54
N PRO A 105 -17.12 -20.46 -3.59
CA PRO A 105 -15.80 -20.97 -3.97
C PRO A 105 -15.40 -20.71 -5.43
N LYS A 106 -16.33 -20.28 -6.29
CA LYS A 106 -16.07 -19.91 -7.69
C LYS A 106 -15.75 -18.43 -7.87
N VAL A 107 -16.03 -17.58 -6.88
CA VAL A 107 -15.67 -16.16 -6.86
C VAL A 107 -14.28 -16.03 -6.21
N ARG A 108 -13.45 -15.18 -6.74
CA ARG A 108 -12.15 -14.85 -6.14
C ARG A 108 -12.31 -13.73 -5.13
N PHE A 109 -11.58 -13.85 -4.04
CA PHE A 109 -11.56 -12.86 -2.99
C PHE A 109 -10.11 -12.46 -2.69
N ALA A 110 -9.92 -11.23 -2.24
CA ALA A 110 -8.65 -10.78 -1.69
C ALA A 110 -8.90 -9.90 -0.48
N LEU A 111 -7.98 -9.90 0.49
CA LEU A 111 -8.00 -9.00 1.64
C LEU A 111 -6.73 -8.17 1.70
N VAL A 112 -6.87 -6.87 1.93
CA VAL A 112 -5.77 -5.93 2.11
C VAL A 112 -5.48 -5.79 3.61
N GLY A 113 -4.23 -6.04 4.01
CA GLY A 113 -3.76 -5.85 5.39
C GLY A 113 -4.40 -6.77 6.44
N ALA A 114 -5.18 -7.76 6.01
CA ALA A 114 -5.87 -8.70 6.89
C ALA A 114 -5.77 -10.13 6.37
N SER A 115 -6.02 -11.09 7.24
CA SER A 115 -6.10 -12.51 6.90
C SER A 115 -7.55 -12.98 6.86
N PHE A 116 -7.84 -13.95 6.00
CA PHE A 116 -9.11 -14.67 6.08
C PHE A 116 -9.18 -15.45 7.39
N THR A 117 -10.39 -15.65 7.88
CA THR A 117 -10.63 -16.38 9.13
C THR A 117 -11.54 -17.61 8.89
N ASP A 118 -11.35 -18.63 9.73
CA ASP A 118 -12.26 -19.77 9.81
C ASP A 118 -13.58 -19.37 10.53
N ALA A 119 -14.50 -20.30 10.67
CA ALA A 119 -15.78 -20.07 11.37
C ALA A 119 -15.61 -19.78 12.89
N LYS A 120 -14.42 -19.96 13.44
CA LYS A 120 -14.09 -19.64 14.84
C LYS A 120 -13.30 -18.34 14.98
N GLY A 121 -13.04 -17.64 13.87
CA GLY A 121 -12.27 -16.40 13.84
C GLY A 121 -10.75 -16.58 13.81
N ASN A 122 -10.22 -17.81 13.66
CA ASN A 122 -8.79 -18.02 13.54
C ASN A 122 -8.30 -17.74 12.11
N PRO A 123 -7.10 -17.17 11.93
CA PRO A 123 -6.51 -16.98 10.61
C PRO A 123 -6.44 -18.28 9.82
N THR A 124 -6.83 -18.25 8.56
CA THR A 124 -6.82 -19.39 7.66
C THR A 124 -6.53 -19.00 6.23
N SER A 125 -6.14 -19.96 5.40
CA SER A 125 -5.98 -19.78 3.96
C SER A 125 -7.19 -20.36 3.22
N LEU A 126 -7.71 -19.63 2.24
CA LEU A 126 -8.79 -20.07 1.37
C LEU A 126 -8.26 -20.29 -0.05
N LYS A 127 -8.72 -21.34 -0.75
CA LYS A 127 -8.28 -21.64 -2.13
C LYS A 127 -8.62 -20.53 -3.13
N ASN A 128 -9.66 -19.74 -2.84
CA ASN A 128 -10.13 -18.61 -3.63
C ASN A 128 -9.82 -17.26 -2.97
N GLY A 129 -8.99 -17.23 -1.94
CA GLY A 129 -8.68 -16.04 -1.14
C GLY A 129 -7.21 -15.65 -1.21
N SER A 130 -6.89 -14.55 -1.89
CA SER A 130 -5.56 -13.93 -1.90
C SER A 130 -5.40 -12.94 -0.74
N VAL A 131 -4.17 -12.65 -0.34
CA VAL A 131 -3.88 -11.67 0.71
C VAL A 131 -2.91 -10.62 0.15
N VAL A 132 -3.24 -9.34 0.30
CA VAL A 132 -2.31 -8.25 0.10
C VAL A 132 -1.63 -7.97 1.44
N ASN A 133 -0.37 -8.37 1.53
CA ASN A 133 0.42 -8.23 2.75
C ASN A 133 1.06 -6.84 2.79
N VAL A 134 0.47 -5.94 3.59
CA VAL A 134 0.92 -4.54 3.73
C VAL A 134 1.97 -4.46 4.82
N LYS A 135 3.19 -4.11 4.42
CA LYS A 135 4.36 -4.00 5.31
C LYS A 135 4.71 -2.54 5.62
N ALA A 136 3.71 -1.73 5.99
CA ALA A 136 3.92 -0.34 6.41
C ALA A 136 4.88 -0.21 7.60
N SER A 137 5.04 -1.27 8.38
CA SER A 137 6.01 -1.39 9.46
C SER A 137 7.47 -1.18 9.01
N GLU A 138 7.81 -1.53 7.76
CA GLU A 138 9.17 -1.31 7.22
C GLU A 138 9.50 0.21 7.19
N ALA A 139 8.59 1.05 6.69
CA ALA A 139 8.78 2.50 6.69
C ALA A 139 8.66 3.11 8.10
N ALA A 140 7.80 2.54 8.96
CA ALA A 140 7.66 2.99 10.34
C ALA A 140 8.96 2.77 11.14
N TYR A 141 9.65 1.65 10.93
CA TYR A 141 10.96 1.39 11.53
C TYR A 141 11.98 2.46 11.13
N LEU A 142 12.10 2.74 9.82
CA LEU A 142 13.02 3.78 9.32
C LEU A 142 12.64 5.17 9.84
N ALA A 143 11.35 5.48 9.91
CA ALA A 143 10.85 6.73 10.49
C ALA A 143 11.20 6.85 11.98
N GLY A 144 11.11 5.76 12.74
CA GLY A 144 11.51 5.69 14.15
C GLY A 144 12.99 5.96 14.34
N TYR A 145 13.82 5.27 13.57
CA TYR A 145 15.28 5.46 13.57
C TYR A 145 15.67 6.91 13.24
N ALA A 146 15.07 7.47 12.18
CA ALA A 146 15.29 8.87 11.78
C ALA A 146 14.81 9.86 12.85
N SER A 147 13.61 9.64 13.40
CA SER A 147 13.03 10.48 14.46
C SER A 147 13.92 10.51 15.69
N ALA A 148 14.48 9.36 16.08
CA ALA A 148 15.42 9.27 17.19
C ALA A 148 16.69 10.10 16.96
N GLY A 149 17.19 10.14 15.71
CA GLY A 149 18.35 10.97 15.36
C GLY A 149 18.04 12.46 15.22
N MET A 150 16.77 12.85 15.19
CA MET A 150 16.33 14.23 14.93
C MET A 150 15.54 14.86 16.09
N THR A 151 15.21 14.10 17.12
CA THR A 151 14.60 14.65 18.33
C THR A 151 15.54 15.61 19.06
N THR A 152 14.98 16.65 19.64
CA THR A 152 15.70 17.63 20.46
C THR A 152 15.41 17.49 21.94
N THR A 153 14.32 16.80 22.27
CA THR A 153 13.89 16.57 23.66
C THR A 153 14.26 15.18 24.18
N GLY A 154 14.54 14.24 23.27
CA GLY A 154 14.71 12.83 23.61
C GLY A 154 13.40 12.09 23.88
N THR A 155 12.25 12.71 23.57
CA THR A 155 10.92 12.12 23.77
C THR A 155 10.13 12.15 22.46
N LEU A 156 9.69 10.98 22.01
CA LEU A 156 8.85 10.78 20.85
C LEU A 156 7.46 10.32 21.28
N ALA A 157 6.50 10.30 20.35
CA ALA A 157 5.17 9.75 20.66
C ALA A 157 4.56 9.03 19.47
N VAL A 158 3.71 8.05 19.75
CA VAL A 158 2.84 7.40 18.77
C VAL A 158 1.41 7.36 19.27
N VAL A 159 0.44 7.51 18.38
CA VAL A 159 -0.98 7.35 18.69
C VAL A 159 -1.64 6.55 17.57
N GLY A 160 -2.31 5.46 17.93
CA GLY A 160 -3.05 4.59 17.02
C GLY A 160 -4.53 4.95 16.98
N GLY A 161 -5.17 4.67 15.85
CA GLY A 161 -6.61 4.65 15.72
C GLY A 161 -7.16 3.26 16.06
N SER A 162 -7.40 2.44 15.04
CA SER A 162 -7.88 1.06 15.25
C SER A 162 -6.84 0.18 15.93
N ARG A 163 -7.30 -0.64 16.86
CA ARG A 163 -6.46 -1.68 17.46
C ARG A 163 -6.42 -2.92 16.57
N ASP A 164 -5.73 -2.82 15.46
CA ASP A 164 -5.53 -3.90 14.50
C ASP A 164 -4.04 -4.23 14.31
N ASN A 165 -3.76 -5.29 13.54
CA ASN A 165 -2.39 -5.73 13.32
C ASN A 165 -1.58 -4.74 12.48
N VAL A 166 -2.19 -4.00 11.56
CA VAL A 166 -1.47 -3.04 10.70
C VAL A 166 -1.03 -1.85 11.54
N THR A 167 -1.93 -1.28 12.33
CA THR A 167 -1.64 -0.17 13.24
C THR A 167 -0.61 -0.59 14.29
N SER A 168 -0.87 -1.71 14.99
CA SER A 168 0.02 -2.20 16.06
C SER A 168 1.43 -2.51 15.55
N SER A 169 1.56 -3.10 14.36
CA SER A 169 2.88 -3.42 13.80
C SER A 169 3.67 -2.19 13.36
N GLN A 170 2.99 -1.12 12.96
CA GLN A 170 3.66 0.16 12.68
C GLN A 170 4.15 0.83 13.97
N MET A 171 3.32 0.83 15.04
CA MET A 171 3.72 1.37 16.36
C MET A 171 4.93 0.62 16.92
N ASP A 172 4.89 -0.72 16.84
CA ASP A 172 5.97 -1.60 17.30
C ASP A 172 7.26 -1.35 16.49
N ALA A 173 7.17 -1.32 15.17
CA ALA A 173 8.31 -1.08 14.31
C ALA A 173 8.92 0.32 14.47
N PHE A 174 8.10 1.35 14.70
CA PHE A 174 8.61 2.68 15.03
C PHE A 174 9.43 2.64 16.33
N ALA A 175 8.93 1.95 17.35
CA ALA A 175 9.65 1.76 18.60
C ALA A 175 10.94 0.95 18.41
N ASP A 176 10.90 -0.14 17.61
CA ASP A 176 12.09 -0.91 17.28
C ASP A 176 13.16 -0.05 16.57
N GLY A 177 12.74 0.86 15.69
CA GLY A 177 13.66 1.81 15.04
C GLY A 177 14.33 2.75 16.02
N VAL A 178 13.58 3.25 17.01
CA VAL A 178 14.13 4.10 18.11
C VAL A 178 15.10 3.30 18.98
N ASP A 179 14.75 2.07 19.34
CA ASP A 179 15.61 1.20 20.13
C ASP A 179 16.90 0.85 19.39
N ALA A 180 16.82 0.62 18.08
CA ALA A 180 17.99 0.40 17.23
C ALA A 180 18.91 1.63 17.22
N TYR A 181 18.36 2.83 17.12
CA TYR A 181 19.13 4.08 17.23
C TYR A 181 19.77 4.24 18.61
N ASN A 182 19.00 4.02 19.68
CA ASN A 182 19.49 4.06 21.04
C ASN A 182 20.70 3.12 21.24
N LEU A 183 20.58 1.89 20.75
CA LEU A 183 21.66 0.91 20.82
C LEU A 183 22.89 1.36 20.01
N ALA A 184 22.69 1.85 18.80
CA ALA A 184 23.79 2.25 17.91
C ALA A 184 24.53 3.51 18.39
N LYS A 185 23.84 4.43 19.06
CA LYS A 185 24.37 5.74 19.45
C LYS A 185 24.57 5.91 20.97
N GLY A 186 24.18 4.92 21.78
CA GLY A 186 24.27 4.98 23.23
C GLY A 186 23.35 6.06 23.85
N THR A 187 22.20 6.32 23.22
CA THR A 187 21.18 7.26 23.68
C THR A 187 20.08 6.56 24.49
N SER A 188 19.16 7.33 25.08
CA SER A 188 18.03 6.82 25.88
C SER A 188 16.75 7.56 25.52
N ILE A 189 16.45 7.61 24.21
CA ILE A 189 15.26 8.24 23.69
C ILE A 189 14.05 7.39 24.05
N THR A 190 12.97 8.05 24.51
CA THR A 190 11.75 7.40 24.99
C THR A 190 10.58 7.63 24.05
N ILE A 191 9.57 6.75 24.11
CA ILE A 191 8.35 6.84 23.31
C ILE A 191 7.15 6.84 24.24
N LEU A 192 6.27 7.83 24.06
CA LEU A 192 4.96 7.88 24.67
C LEU A 192 3.93 7.19 23.77
N GLY A 193 2.90 6.61 24.38
CA GLY A 193 1.79 6.00 23.66
C GLY A 193 2.03 4.58 23.12
N TRP A 194 3.21 4.00 23.35
CA TRP A 194 3.50 2.60 23.01
C TRP A 194 4.48 1.98 24.01
N LYS A 195 4.22 0.71 24.33
CA LYS A 195 5.11 -0.10 25.14
C LYS A 195 5.60 -1.28 24.30
N ASN A 196 6.82 -1.15 23.82
CA ASN A 196 7.43 -2.10 22.89
C ASN A 196 7.32 -3.56 23.40
N GLY A 197 7.03 -4.47 22.47
CA GLY A 197 6.93 -5.91 22.73
C GLY A 197 5.67 -6.36 23.49
N THR A 198 4.81 -5.46 23.97
CA THR A 198 3.58 -5.84 24.72
C THR A 198 2.30 -5.66 23.91
N LYS A 199 2.34 -4.94 22.80
CA LYS A 199 1.18 -4.45 22.02
C LYS A 199 0.21 -3.60 22.87
N GLU A 200 0.69 -3.07 23.98
CA GLU A 200 -0.02 -2.08 24.80
C GLU A 200 0.31 -0.69 24.27
N GLY A 201 -0.71 0.06 23.94
CA GLY A 201 -0.54 1.40 23.39
C GLY A 201 -1.79 2.25 23.51
N THR A 202 -1.66 3.50 23.11
CA THR A 202 -2.76 4.46 23.07
C THR A 202 -3.46 4.36 21.73
N TYR A 203 -4.75 4.00 21.79
CA TYR A 203 -5.66 3.91 20.64
C TYR A 203 -6.85 4.80 20.89
N VAL A 204 -7.25 5.58 19.90
CA VAL A 204 -8.34 6.56 20.00
C VAL A 204 -9.15 6.61 18.71
N ASP A 205 -10.46 6.85 18.82
CA ASP A 205 -11.42 6.58 17.74
C ASP A 205 -11.89 7.86 17.01
N SER A 206 -11.47 9.06 17.46
CA SER A 206 -11.89 10.32 16.85
C SER A 206 -10.76 11.32 16.73
N ALA A 207 -10.91 12.27 15.81
CA ALA A 207 -9.94 13.34 15.59
C ALA A 207 -9.75 14.21 16.86
N GLU A 208 -10.80 14.43 17.63
CA GLU A 208 -10.76 15.18 18.90
C GLU A 208 -9.94 14.45 19.96
N GLN A 209 -10.06 13.11 20.01
CA GLN A 209 -9.26 12.31 20.93
C GLN A 209 -7.79 12.24 20.49
N VAL A 210 -7.52 12.13 19.16
CA VAL A 210 -6.16 12.22 18.63
C VAL A 210 -5.55 13.57 18.97
N GLU A 211 -6.30 14.68 18.85
CA GLU A 211 -5.86 16.04 19.20
C GLU A 211 -5.50 16.15 20.68
N ALA A 212 -6.42 15.74 21.57
CA ALA A 212 -6.21 15.81 23.02
C ALA A 212 -5.00 14.95 23.43
N THR A 213 -4.91 13.72 22.95
CA THR A 213 -3.80 12.80 23.26
C THR A 213 -2.47 13.34 22.74
N THR A 214 -2.45 13.91 21.53
CA THR A 214 -1.23 14.51 20.96
C THR A 214 -0.80 15.73 21.76
N ALA A 215 -1.74 16.58 22.20
CA ALA A 215 -1.45 17.73 23.04
C ALA A 215 -0.86 17.30 24.40
N ASP A 216 -1.40 16.23 25.01
CA ASP A 216 -0.87 15.66 26.24
C ASP A 216 0.55 15.11 26.06
N PHE A 217 0.85 14.47 24.95
CA PHE A 217 2.20 14.00 24.65
C PHE A 217 3.19 15.15 24.42
N ILE A 218 2.77 16.21 23.75
CA ILE A 218 3.57 17.44 23.58
C ILE A 218 3.86 18.08 24.95
N ALA A 219 2.86 18.16 25.84
CA ALA A 219 3.04 18.67 27.18
C ALA A 219 4.02 17.81 28.01
N GLN A 220 4.14 16.52 27.73
CA GLN A 220 5.12 15.61 28.34
C GLN A 220 6.49 15.65 27.64
N GLY A 221 6.68 16.53 26.67
CA GLY A 221 7.97 16.76 25.99
C GLY A 221 8.15 16.06 24.65
N ALA A 222 7.14 15.40 24.11
CA ALA A 222 7.28 14.81 22.77
C ALA A 222 7.43 15.90 21.72
N ASP A 223 8.47 15.78 20.88
CA ASP A 223 8.75 16.71 19.78
C ASP A 223 8.62 16.10 18.38
N ILE A 224 8.51 14.78 18.28
CA ILE A 224 8.17 14.10 17.03
C ILE A 224 7.08 13.06 17.32
N ILE A 225 5.96 13.16 16.61
CA ILE A 225 4.77 12.34 16.84
C ILE A 225 4.40 11.59 15.55
N LEU A 226 4.14 10.28 15.68
CA LEU A 226 3.61 9.42 14.62
C LEU A 226 2.13 9.09 14.89
N PRO A 227 1.17 9.78 14.27
CA PRO A 227 -0.22 9.38 14.30
C PRO A 227 -0.49 8.28 13.24
N ILE A 228 -1.19 7.22 13.65
CA ILE A 228 -1.63 6.10 12.80
C ILE A 228 -3.14 5.92 12.99
N ALA A 229 -3.90 6.97 12.74
CA ALA A 229 -5.34 7.03 13.01
C ALA A 229 -6.17 7.32 11.74
N GLY A 230 -5.61 7.10 10.55
CA GLY A 230 -6.29 7.36 9.27
C GLY A 230 -6.73 8.82 9.17
N ASP A 231 -7.98 9.06 8.80
CA ASP A 231 -8.54 10.41 8.65
C ASP A 231 -8.50 11.23 9.95
N ASN A 232 -8.46 10.56 11.10
CA ASN A 232 -8.37 11.22 12.41
C ASN A 232 -6.98 11.81 12.69
N ASN A 233 -5.97 11.55 11.86
CA ASN A 233 -4.64 12.18 11.96
C ASN A 233 -4.70 13.71 11.93
N VAL A 234 -5.75 14.30 11.37
CA VAL A 234 -6.00 15.74 11.42
C VAL A 234 -6.03 16.31 12.83
N GLY A 235 -6.41 15.50 13.82
CA GLY A 235 -6.34 15.88 15.24
C GLY A 235 -4.90 16.13 15.68
N ALA A 236 -3.95 15.28 15.30
CA ALA A 236 -2.54 15.47 15.60
C ALA A 236 -1.98 16.76 14.96
N ALA A 237 -2.38 17.05 13.71
CA ALA A 237 -1.99 18.29 13.03
C ALA A 237 -2.52 19.53 13.77
N ARG A 238 -3.76 19.50 14.26
CA ARG A 238 -4.34 20.60 15.07
C ARG A 238 -3.57 20.81 16.37
N ALA A 239 -3.25 19.73 17.10
CA ALA A 239 -2.49 19.81 18.34
C ALA A 239 -1.08 20.40 18.13
N VAL A 240 -0.37 19.95 17.09
CA VAL A 240 0.97 20.45 16.76
C VAL A 240 0.92 21.93 16.36
N THR A 241 -0.08 22.32 15.58
CA THR A 241 -0.28 23.73 15.20
C THR A 241 -0.61 24.60 16.43
N ALA A 242 -1.47 24.13 17.33
CA ALA A 242 -1.85 24.84 18.55
C ALA A 242 -0.68 24.98 19.53
N ALA A 243 0.25 24.03 19.56
CA ALA A 243 1.46 24.11 20.38
C ALA A 243 2.38 25.29 19.99
N ALA A 244 2.25 25.82 18.77
CA ALA A 244 3.04 26.92 18.25
C ALA A 244 4.55 26.78 18.44
N ASN A 245 5.04 25.54 18.49
CA ASN A 245 6.45 25.20 18.67
C ASN A 245 7.00 24.57 17.37
N PRO A 246 7.90 25.26 16.65
CA PRO A 246 8.43 24.78 15.38
C PRO A 246 9.29 23.52 15.49
N MET A 247 9.69 23.13 16.70
CA MET A 247 10.43 21.90 16.95
C MET A 247 9.51 20.68 17.01
N VAL A 248 8.20 20.87 17.22
CA VAL A 248 7.23 19.77 17.23
C VAL A 248 6.82 19.45 15.78
N ARG A 249 6.99 18.19 15.38
CA ARG A 249 6.83 17.73 14.01
C ARG A 249 6.07 16.41 13.96
N LEU A 250 5.49 16.13 12.82
CA LEU A 250 4.76 14.89 12.54
C LEU A 250 5.53 13.96 11.60
N VAL A 251 5.49 12.68 11.86
CA VAL A 251 5.65 11.65 10.84
C VAL A 251 4.26 11.35 10.31
N TRP A 252 3.95 11.75 9.09
CA TRP A 252 2.58 11.68 8.59
C TRP A 252 2.29 10.33 7.94
N THR A 253 1.15 9.72 8.26
CA THR A 253 0.66 8.48 7.63
C THR A 253 -0.63 8.75 6.85
N GLY A 254 -1.05 7.77 6.04
CA GLY A 254 -2.27 7.90 5.24
C GLY A 254 -2.08 8.63 3.91
N LEU A 255 -0.83 8.83 3.48
CA LEU A 255 -0.52 9.38 2.17
C LEU A 255 -0.64 8.31 1.08
N THR A 256 -1.01 8.79 -0.11
CA THR A 256 -1.04 8.03 -1.35
C THR A 256 0.03 8.55 -2.32
N LYS A 257 0.26 7.84 -3.40
CA LYS A 257 1.18 8.30 -4.46
C LYS A 257 0.75 9.64 -5.09
N ALA A 258 -0.56 9.91 -5.13
CA ALA A 258 -1.09 11.18 -5.66
C ALA A 258 -0.69 12.39 -4.79
N ASP A 259 -0.35 12.18 -3.53
CA ASP A 259 0.06 13.21 -2.58
C ASP A 259 1.53 13.61 -2.71
N LEU A 260 2.26 12.93 -3.59
CA LEU A 260 3.69 13.12 -3.77
C LEU A 260 4.00 14.04 -4.94
N LYS A 261 5.13 14.72 -4.83
CA LYS A 261 5.84 15.32 -5.97
C LYS A 261 7.23 14.68 -6.06
N GLY A 262 7.68 14.37 -7.30
CA GLY A 262 9.07 14.06 -7.56
C GLY A 262 9.87 15.36 -7.59
N LEU A 263 11.05 15.41 -6.98
CA LEU A 263 12.02 16.45 -7.28
C LEU A 263 12.65 16.11 -8.64
N THR A 264 12.82 17.11 -9.50
CA THR A 264 13.69 16.96 -10.67
C THR A 264 15.13 16.84 -10.18
N ARG A 265 16.00 16.23 -10.99
CA ARG A 265 17.43 16.07 -10.64
C ARG A 265 18.09 17.42 -10.33
N ASP A 266 17.62 18.50 -10.97
CA ASP A 266 18.13 19.86 -10.78
C ASP A 266 17.63 20.48 -9.45
N GLU A 267 16.42 20.20 -9.02
CA GLU A 267 15.89 20.62 -7.71
C GLU A 267 16.58 19.88 -6.56
N ALA A 268 16.92 18.61 -6.73
CA ALA A 268 17.68 17.85 -5.77
C ALA A 268 19.12 18.37 -5.65
N ALA A 269 19.78 18.66 -6.76
CA ALA A 269 21.12 19.25 -6.81
C ALA A 269 21.16 20.65 -6.18
N SER A 270 20.16 21.50 -6.42
CA SER A 270 20.09 22.85 -5.82
C SER A 270 19.87 22.81 -4.30
N THR A 271 19.21 21.77 -3.79
CA THR A 271 19.05 21.56 -2.34
C THR A 271 20.37 21.15 -1.69
N GLU A 272 21.21 20.38 -2.38
CA GLU A 272 22.57 20.03 -1.94
C GLU A 272 23.54 21.23 -2.04
N GLU A 273 23.42 22.07 -3.07
CA GLU A 273 24.31 23.20 -3.29
C GLU A 273 24.14 24.34 -2.29
N VAL A 274 22.89 24.59 -1.85
CA VAL A 274 22.61 25.55 -0.76
C VAL A 274 23.24 25.10 0.57
N MET A 275 23.55 23.80 0.71
CA MET A 275 24.15 23.21 1.91
C MET A 275 25.66 23.06 1.83
N SER A 276 26.22 22.95 0.63
CA SER A 276 27.66 22.85 0.41
C SER A 276 28.41 24.20 0.38
N GLY A 277 27.66 25.31 0.52
CA GLY A 277 28.18 26.69 0.45
C GLY A 277 29.08 27.12 1.61
N GLN A 278 29.64 26.19 2.38
CA GLN A 278 30.73 26.46 3.31
C GLN A 278 31.82 25.42 3.24
N SER A 279 32.93 25.90 2.74
CA SER A 279 34.28 25.39 2.97
C SER A 279 34.94 24.61 1.84
N GLY A 280 35.69 25.37 1.04
CA GLY A 280 36.85 24.81 0.36
C GLY A 280 37.90 24.37 1.35
N ALA A 281 38.25 23.09 1.32
CA ALA A 281 39.59 22.60 1.66
C ALA A 281 39.72 21.20 1.04
N GLN A 282 40.55 21.14 0.02
CA GLN A 282 41.06 19.89 -0.55
C GLN A 282 41.90 19.15 0.46
N SER A 283 41.64 17.87 0.69
CA SER A 283 42.66 16.93 1.11
C SER A 283 42.33 15.54 0.54
N ALA A 284 43.33 15.03 -0.20
CA ALA A 284 43.25 13.76 -0.90
C ALA A 284 43.57 12.58 0.02
N SER A 285 42.92 11.46 -0.29
CA SER A 285 43.28 10.04 -0.07
C SER A 285 42.83 9.34 1.20
N PRO A 286 42.57 8.01 1.18
CA PRO A 286 42.70 7.04 0.12
C PRO A 286 41.40 6.30 -0.25
N VAL A 287 41.45 5.64 -1.41
CA VAL A 287 40.43 4.75 -1.99
C VAL A 287 40.09 3.62 -1.03
N VAL A 288 38.90 3.65 -0.47
CA VAL A 288 38.20 2.49 0.03
C VAL A 288 37.09 2.25 -0.98
N GLU A 289 37.03 1.01 -1.46
CA GLU A 289 36.06 0.51 -2.42
C GLU A 289 34.66 0.95 -1.99
N GLN A 290 34.08 1.94 -2.68
CA GLN A 290 32.79 2.52 -2.39
C GLN A 290 31.73 1.47 -2.75
N VAL A 291 31.17 0.84 -1.75
CA VAL A 291 29.80 0.33 -1.85
C VAL A 291 28.95 1.56 -2.15
N ASP A 292 28.23 1.52 -3.26
CA ASP A 292 27.42 2.62 -3.80
C ASP A 292 26.29 3.01 -2.82
N THR A 293 26.66 3.76 -1.78
CA THR A 293 25.74 4.34 -0.78
C THR A 293 24.92 5.50 -1.38
N GLN A 294 25.21 5.88 -2.62
CA GLN A 294 24.57 6.99 -3.31
C GLN A 294 23.17 6.63 -3.81
N SER A 295 22.90 5.35 -4.12
CA SER A 295 21.62 4.93 -4.69
C SER A 295 20.46 4.97 -3.70
N PHE A 296 20.72 4.83 -2.40
CA PHE A 296 19.66 4.83 -1.37
C PHE A 296 19.38 6.24 -0.83
N SER A 297 20.41 7.05 -0.60
CA SER A 297 20.24 8.45 -0.21
C SER A 297 19.53 9.27 -1.29
N ASP A 298 19.80 8.95 -2.55
CA ASP A 298 19.14 9.56 -3.70
C ASP A 298 17.64 9.23 -3.75
N ALA A 299 17.22 8.00 -3.47
CA ALA A 299 15.82 7.61 -3.47
C ALA A 299 14.98 8.38 -2.43
N PHE A 300 15.52 8.62 -1.22
CA PHE A 300 14.83 9.40 -0.18
C PHE A 300 14.78 10.91 -0.46
N SER A 301 15.74 11.44 -1.23
CA SER A 301 15.81 12.87 -1.50
C SER A 301 14.82 13.34 -2.58
N TYR A 302 14.43 12.45 -3.50
CA TYR A 302 13.64 12.81 -4.68
C TYR A 302 12.13 12.71 -4.51
N ILE A 303 11.63 11.95 -3.54
CA ILE A 303 10.18 11.78 -3.32
C ILE A 303 9.75 12.62 -2.13
N GLN A 304 9.02 13.69 -2.39
CA GLN A 304 8.56 14.62 -1.37
C GLN A 304 7.03 14.66 -1.30
N ILE A 305 6.50 14.99 -0.14
CA ILE A 305 5.09 15.35 -0.01
C ILE A 305 4.84 16.65 -0.78
N SER A 306 3.80 16.70 -1.60
CA SER A 306 3.46 17.89 -2.38
C SER A 306 3.16 19.09 -1.48
N ASP A 307 3.41 20.33 -1.99
CA ASP A 307 3.17 21.53 -1.20
C ASP A 307 1.68 21.75 -0.90
N ALA A 308 0.81 21.28 -1.80
CA ALA A 308 -0.64 21.32 -1.59
C ALA A 308 -1.03 20.45 -0.38
N VAL A 309 -0.49 19.23 -0.29
CA VAL A 309 -0.77 18.31 0.82
C VAL A 309 -0.14 18.83 2.11
N ARG A 310 1.10 19.33 2.10
CA ARG A 310 1.71 19.97 3.28
C ARG A 310 0.87 21.15 3.79
N SER A 311 0.36 21.97 2.88
CA SER A 311 -0.52 23.09 3.22
C SER A 311 -1.86 22.62 3.78
N ALA A 312 -2.41 21.54 3.25
CA ALA A 312 -3.66 20.95 3.75
C ALA A 312 -3.50 20.34 5.15
N ILE A 313 -2.36 19.68 5.43
CA ILE A 313 -2.03 19.18 6.77
C ILE A 313 -1.93 20.36 7.76
N GLY A 314 -1.36 21.48 7.34
CA GLY A 314 -1.27 22.72 8.14
C GLY A 314 -0.34 22.64 9.35
N ALA A 315 0.47 21.57 9.48
CA ALA A 315 1.42 21.37 10.57
C ALA A 315 2.81 20.98 10.03
N PRO A 316 3.90 21.18 10.80
CA PRO A 316 5.23 20.73 10.43
C PRO A 316 5.30 19.20 10.26
N VAL A 317 5.61 18.75 9.04
CA VAL A 317 5.77 17.33 8.71
C VAL A 317 7.24 17.02 8.45
N LEU A 318 7.81 16.15 9.28
CA LEU A 318 9.20 15.68 9.18
C LEU A 318 9.39 14.79 7.95
N THR A 319 8.59 13.76 7.85
CA THR A 319 8.56 12.79 6.74
C THR A 319 7.17 12.16 6.66
N GLY A 320 6.90 11.39 5.61
CA GLY A 320 5.62 10.72 5.42
C GLY A 320 5.77 9.25 5.06
N ILE A 321 4.84 8.44 5.51
CA ILE A 321 4.69 7.04 5.12
C ILE A 321 3.55 6.96 4.10
N VAL A 322 3.86 6.45 2.92
CA VAL A 322 2.95 6.35 1.77
C VAL A 322 2.68 4.90 1.47
N LEU A 323 1.43 4.59 1.16
CA LEU A 323 1.02 3.28 0.68
C LEU A 323 0.54 3.38 -0.76
N ASP A 324 1.26 2.72 -1.67
CA ASP A 324 0.87 2.59 -3.10
C ASP A 324 0.43 1.15 -3.38
N TYR A 325 -0.86 0.98 -3.54
CA TYR A 325 -1.47 -0.32 -3.82
C TYR A 325 -1.50 -0.68 -5.31
N SER A 326 -1.07 0.23 -6.21
CA SER A 326 -1.28 0.11 -7.67
C SER A 326 -0.71 -1.19 -8.23
N ALA A 327 0.54 -1.51 -7.94
CA ALA A 327 1.19 -2.73 -8.43
C ALA A 327 0.56 -4.01 -7.87
N ALA A 328 0.12 -3.97 -6.60
CA ALA A 328 -0.54 -5.11 -5.97
C ALA A 328 -1.93 -5.36 -6.58
N MET A 329 -2.69 -4.31 -6.87
CA MET A 329 -3.99 -4.42 -7.52
C MET A 329 -3.87 -4.86 -8.98
N ASP A 330 -2.89 -4.35 -9.73
CA ASP A 330 -2.58 -4.82 -11.09
C ASP A 330 -2.28 -6.35 -11.07
N THR A 331 -1.50 -6.82 -10.11
CA THR A 331 -1.18 -8.25 -9.92
C THR A 331 -2.44 -9.06 -9.62
N LEU A 332 -3.26 -8.65 -8.65
CA LEU A 332 -4.49 -9.37 -8.28
C LEU A 332 -5.47 -9.49 -9.45
N VAL A 333 -5.66 -8.40 -10.19
CA VAL A 333 -6.56 -8.37 -11.35
C VAL A 333 -6.04 -9.29 -12.45
N SER A 334 -4.74 -9.22 -12.76
CA SER A 334 -4.11 -10.10 -13.76
C SER A 334 -4.23 -11.57 -13.38
N GLU A 335 -3.90 -11.93 -12.14
CA GLU A 335 -4.01 -13.31 -11.64
C GLU A 335 -5.46 -13.82 -11.66
N ALA A 336 -6.43 -12.93 -11.36
CA ALA A 336 -7.86 -13.30 -11.41
C ALA A 336 -8.30 -13.61 -12.84
N ILE A 337 -7.90 -12.81 -13.82
CA ILE A 337 -8.23 -13.00 -15.25
C ILE A 337 -7.57 -14.26 -15.79
N GLU A 338 -6.31 -14.49 -15.44
CA GLU A 338 -5.53 -15.64 -15.91
C GLU A 338 -5.94 -16.96 -15.19
N GLY A 339 -6.84 -16.89 -14.21
CA GLY A 339 -7.26 -18.06 -13.43
C GLY A 339 -6.17 -18.66 -12.55
N LYS A 340 -5.15 -17.87 -12.18
CA LYS A 340 -4.06 -18.30 -11.30
C LYS A 340 -4.59 -18.63 -9.89
N PRO A 341 -3.94 -19.51 -9.12
CA PRO A 341 -4.35 -19.78 -7.74
C PRO A 341 -4.26 -18.53 -6.86
N ALA A 342 -4.92 -18.56 -5.71
CA ALA A 342 -4.80 -17.53 -4.70
C ALA A 342 -3.34 -17.38 -4.25
N SER A 343 -2.92 -16.13 -4.04
CA SER A 343 -1.54 -15.72 -3.77
C SER A 343 -1.43 -14.77 -2.59
N THR A 344 -0.20 -14.52 -2.14
CA THR A 344 0.11 -13.40 -1.24
C THR A 344 0.90 -12.37 -2.04
N VAL A 345 0.33 -11.16 -2.14
CA VAL A 345 0.92 -10.05 -2.90
C VAL A 345 1.51 -9.03 -1.91
N PRO A 346 2.82 -8.74 -1.94
CA PRO A 346 3.41 -7.81 -1.00
C PRO A 346 3.19 -6.35 -1.43
N VAL A 347 2.89 -5.51 -0.43
CA VAL A 347 3.01 -4.04 -0.47
C VAL A 347 4.10 -3.69 0.55
N SER A 348 5.32 -3.41 0.08
CA SER A 348 6.54 -3.28 0.89
C SER A 348 7.47 -2.23 0.30
N LEU A 349 8.53 -1.86 1.02
CA LEU A 349 9.60 -1.01 0.49
C LEU A 349 10.23 -1.63 -0.77
N VAL A 350 10.53 -2.92 -0.74
CA VAL A 350 11.14 -3.65 -1.88
C VAL A 350 10.23 -3.68 -3.10
N SER A 351 8.91 -3.79 -2.92
CA SER A 351 7.95 -3.76 -4.04
C SER A 351 7.63 -2.34 -4.52
N GLY A 352 8.12 -1.30 -3.85
CA GLY A 352 7.74 0.09 -4.11
C GLY A 352 6.33 0.44 -3.67
N GLY A 353 5.64 -0.46 -2.98
CA GLY A 353 4.28 -0.25 -2.46
C GLY A 353 4.25 0.45 -1.11
N VAL A 354 5.37 0.49 -0.39
CA VAL A 354 5.58 1.31 0.80
C VAL A 354 6.69 2.29 0.49
N ILE A 355 6.50 3.57 0.84
CA ILE A 355 7.49 4.62 0.59
C ILE A 355 7.63 5.44 1.86
N LEU A 356 8.86 5.67 2.31
CA LEU A 356 9.19 6.74 3.24
C LEU A 356 9.61 7.96 2.42
N THR A 357 8.92 9.10 2.60
CA THR A 357 9.25 10.32 1.85
C THR A 357 10.55 10.95 2.34
N GLY A 358 11.17 11.78 1.50
CA GLY A 358 12.29 12.60 1.92
C GLY A 358 11.88 13.61 3.01
N PHE A 359 12.87 14.10 3.75
CA PHE A 359 12.71 14.95 4.91
C PHE A 359 12.53 16.44 4.55
N GLY A 360 12.46 16.79 3.28
CA GLY A 360 12.21 18.15 2.80
C GLY A 360 13.17 19.16 3.44
N ALA A 361 12.62 20.23 4.01
CA ALA A 361 13.39 21.27 4.70
C ALA A 361 14.21 20.76 5.90
N TYR A 362 13.97 19.56 6.39
CA TYR A 362 14.71 18.96 7.52
C TYR A 362 15.87 18.06 7.06
N THR A 363 16.04 17.81 5.77
CA THR A 363 17.17 17.04 5.21
C THR A 363 18.54 17.54 5.71
N PRO A 364 18.79 18.87 5.88
CA PRO A 364 20.01 19.39 6.46
C PRO A 364 20.31 18.94 7.90
N MET A 365 19.28 18.59 8.64
CA MET A 365 19.41 18.16 10.03
C MET A 365 19.81 16.67 10.15
N LEU A 366 19.73 15.91 9.06
CA LEU A 366 20.18 14.53 9.01
C LEU A 366 21.72 14.49 9.02
N SER A 367 22.30 13.97 10.09
CA SER A 367 23.75 13.71 10.13
C SER A 367 24.16 12.67 9.07
N SER A 368 25.40 12.68 8.65
CA SER A 368 25.94 11.66 7.72
C SER A 368 25.74 10.24 8.24
N ASP A 369 25.95 10.05 9.54
CA ASP A 369 25.74 8.76 10.21
C ASP A 369 24.25 8.34 10.25
N LEU A 370 23.33 9.30 10.36
CA LEU A 370 21.89 9.01 10.31
C LEU A 370 21.48 8.60 8.89
N LYS A 371 22.00 9.29 7.87
CA LYS A 371 21.79 8.92 6.46
C LYS A 371 22.28 7.49 6.18
N LEU A 372 23.46 7.13 6.73
CA LEU A 372 24.02 5.79 6.59
C LEU A 372 23.15 4.71 7.29
N GLY A 373 22.58 5.01 8.43
CA GLY A 373 21.70 4.09 9.15
C GLY A 373 20.32 3.92 8.53
N LEU A 374 19.94 4.81 7.59
CA LEU A 374 18.72 4.73 6.80
C LEU A 374 18.93 4.04 5.44
N SER A 375 20.16 3.82 5.02
CA SER A 375 20.55 3.08 3.81
C SER A 375 20.74 1.58 4.12
#